data_45313b66852d367cbe1ff42bb5b75e91
#
_entry.id   45313b66852d367cbe1ff42bb5b75e91
#
_cell.length_a   1.000
_cell.length_b   1.000
_cell.length_c   1.000
_cell.angle_alpha   90.00
_cell.angle_beta   90.00
_cell.angle_gamma   90.00
#
_symmetry.space_group_name_H-M   'P 1'
#
loop_
_entity.id
_entity.type
_entity.pdbx_description
1 polymer ?
#
loop_
_entity_poly.entity_id
_entity_poly.type
_entity_poly.pdbx_seq_one_letter_code
_entity_poly.pdbx_strand_id
1 'polypeptide(L)'
;IEHLNELWDTLSNLLDEKGVLVIAVPNCNSYDAQKYGPHWAAYDVPRHLWHFTPATMQQFGLNHQFVLEQHHPMPFDAFYISMMSERYKGSAFPFLKGMYKGGRAWLNTLAKKGRSSSVIYIFRKKR
;
A
#
# COMPACT_ATOMS: atom_id res chain seq x y z
N ILE A 1 6.95 -12.79 1.72
CA ILE A 1 7.26 -12.82 3.18
C ILE A 1 6.18 -13.67 3.83
N GLU A 2 6.51 -14.91 4.19
CA GLU A 2 5.58 -15.84 4.85
C GLU A 2 5.49 -15.55 6.36
N HIS A 3 6.63 -15.22 6.98
CA HIS A 3 6.76 -14.97 8.41
C HIS A 3 6.81 -13.47 8.73
N LEU A 4 5.67 -12.81 8.63
CA LEU A 4 5.59 -11.35 8.79
C LEU A 4 5.99 -10.88 10.20
N ASN A 5 5.58 -11.59 11.25
CA ASN A 5 5.93 -11.25 12.63
C ASN A 5 7.45 -11.33 12.86
N GLU A 6 8.08 -12.43 12.42
CA GLU A 6 9.53 -12.63 12.55
C GLU A 6 10.34 -11.54 11.79
N LEU A 7 9.81 -11.10 10.63
CA LEU A 7 10.42 -9.99 9.91
C LEU A 7 10.42 -8.72 10.74
N TRP A 8 9.28 -8.37 11.37
CA TRP A 8 9.19 -7.15 12.17
C TRP A 8 10.06 -7.22 13.42
N ASP A 9 10.18 -8.38 14.05
CA ASP A 9 11.10 -8.60 15.18
C ASP A 9 12.56 -8.44 14.72
N THR A 10 12.90 -8.97 13.55
CA THR A 10 14.24 -8.79 12.95
C THR A 10 14.52 -7.31 12.65
N LEU A 11 13.57 -6.59 12.03
CA LEU A 11 13.70 -5.16 11.75
C LEU A 11 13.84 -4.34 13.05
N SER A 12 13.12 -4.75 14.09
CA SER A 12 13.25 -4.13 15.41
C SER A 12 14.66 -4.30 15.98
N ASN A 13 15.26 -5.49 15.84
CA ASN A 13 16.60 -5.75 16.34
C ASN A 13 17.69 -5.02 15.56
N LEU A 14 17.50 -4.83 14.26
CA LEU A 14 18.45 -4.14 13.39
C LEU A 14 18.39 -2.61 13.51
N LEU A 15 17.25 -2.07 13.91
CA LEU A 15 17.06 -0.63 13.97
C LEU A 15 17.63 -0.06 15.28
N ASP A 16 18.41 1.01 15.17
CA ASP A 16 18.87 1.79 16.32
C ASP A 16 17.69 2.47 17.04
N GLU A 17 17.87 2.87 18.30
CA GLU A 17 16.84 3.56 19.11
C GLU A 17 16.32 4.85 18.45
N LYS A 18 17.18 5.56 17.72
CA LYS A 18 16.83 6.75 16.94
C LYS A 18 16.50 6.45 15.49
N GLY A 19 16.55 5.18 15.10
CA GLY A 19 16.32 4.73 13.74
C GLY A 19 14.89 4.97 13.27
N VAL A 20 14.74 5.00 11.96
CA VAL A 20 13.44 5.17 11.28
C VAL A 20 13.20 3.97 10.38
N LEU A 21 12.04 3.34 10.52
CA LEU A 21 11.60 2.28 9.62
C LEU A 21 10.64 2.87 8.59
N VAL A 22 10.99 2.75 7.31
CA VAL A 22 10.14 3.21 6.20
C VAL A 22 9.63 1.99 5.44
N ILE A 23 8.31 1.88 5.33
CA ILE A 23 7.63 0.79 4.63
C ILE A 23 6.69 1.37 3.59
N ALA A 24 6.82 0.91 2.34
CA ALA A 24 5.92 1.25 1.25
C ALA A 24 5.16 -0.01 0.81
N VAL A 25 3.83 0.02 0.88
CA VAL A 25 2.98 -1.12 0.52
C VAL A 25 1.68 -0.68 -0.14
N PRO A 26 1.06 -1.54 -0.96
CA PRO A 26 -0.27 -1.32 -1.49
C PRO A 26 -1.32 -1.20 -0.38
N ASN A 27 -2.33 -0.37 -0.63
CA ASN A 27 -3.45 -0.12 0.27
C ASN A 27 -4.72 -0.79 -0.26
N CYS A 28 -5.10 -1.91 0.32
CA CYS A 28 -6.29 -2.66 -0.12
C CYS A 28 -7.62 -1.93 0.16
N ASN A 29 -7.60 -0.79 0.88
CA ASN A 29 -8.75 0.11 1.05
C ASN A 29 -8.67 1.35 0.13
N SER A 30 -7.84 1.32 -0.90
CA SER A 30 -7.72 2.42 -1.87
C SER A 30 -8.96 2.55 -2.75
N TYR A 31 -9.09 3.70 -3.42
CA TYR A 31 -10.19 3.93 -4.37
C TYR A 31 -10.17 2.93 -5.52
N ASP A 32 -9.01 2.69 -6.11
CA ASP A 32 -8.83 1.75 -7.22
C ASP A 32 -9.02 0.29 -6.78
N ALA A 33 -8.55 -0.12 -5.59
CA ALA A 33 -8.82 -1.44 -5.04
C ALA A 33 -10.33 -1.73 -4.97
N GLN A 34 -11.12 -0.77 -4.49
CA GLN A 34 -12.58 -0.90 -4.44
C GLN A 34 -13.24 -0.94 -5.82
N LYS A 35 -12.69 -0.23 -6.81
CA LYS A 35 -13.23 -0.19 -8.17
C LYS A 35 -12.88 -1.42 -9.00
N TYR A 36 -11.71 -1.99 -8.79
CA TYR A 36 -11.27 -3.18 -9.52
C TYR A 36 -11.68 -4.49 -8.83
N GLY A 37 -11.90 -4.47 -7.52
CA GLY A 37 -12.25 -5.68 -6.77
C GLY A 37 -11.19 -6.77 -6.96
N PRO A 38 -11.58 -8.02 -7.32
CA PRO A 38 -10.64 -9.12 -7.46
C PRO A 38 -9.62 -8.95 -8.59
N HIS A 39 -9.85 -8.01 -9.51
CA HIS A 39 -8.93 -7.70 -10.61
C HIS A 39 -7.90 -6.61 -10.25
N TRP A 40 -7.90 -6.14 -9.01
CA TRP A 40 -6.92 -5.14 -8.59
C TRP A 40 -5.51 -5.71 -8.62
N ALA A 41 -4.66 -5.14 -9.48
CA ALA A 41 -3.35 -5.72 -9.77
C ALA A 41 -2.39 -5.72 -8.57
N ALA A 42 -2.57 -4.80 -7.61
CA ALA A 42 -1.71 -4.73 -6.45
C ALA A 42 -1.97 -5.81 -5.39
N TYR A 43 -2.99 -6.66 -5.56
CA TYR A 43 -3.04 -7.91 -4.80
C TYR A 43 -1.85 -8.80 -5.12
N ASP A 44 -1.45 -8.85 -6.40
CA ASP A 44 -0.22 -9.51 -6.88
C ASP A 44 0.07 -10.87 -6.22
N VAL A 45 -0.96 -11.70 -6.08
CA VAL A 45 -0.86 -13.03 -5.48
C VAL A 45 -0.12 -13.97 -6.46
N PRO A 46 0.85 -14.78 -6.01
CA PRO A 46 1.25 -15.06 -4.62
C PRO A 46 2.42 -14.21 -4.09
N ARG A 47 2.88 -13.18 -4.81
CA ARG A 47 4.01 -12.36 -4.37
C ARG A 47 3.69 -11.52 -3.13
N HIS A 48 2.48 -10.93 -3.08
CA HIS A 48 1.95 -10.25 -1.91
C HIS A 48 1.00 -11.18 -1.14
N LEU A 49 1.48 -11.73 -0.03
CA LEU A 49 0.66 -12.59 0.85
C LEU A 49 -0.16 -11.79 1.87
N TRP A 50 0.28 -10.57 2.17
CA TRP A 50 -0.32 -9.69 3.18
C TRP A 50 -0.81 -8.41 2.53
N HIS A 51 -2.05 -8.04 2.88
CA HIS A 51 -2.68 -6.84 2.35
C HIS A 51 -3.09 -5.93 3.51
N PHE A 52 -2.63 -4.69 3.46
CA PHE A 52 -2.81 -3.73 4.54
C PHE A 52 -3.74 -2.59 4.15
N THR A 53 -4.41 -2.06 5.17
CA THR A 53 -4.99 -0.73 5.17
C THR A 53 -4.15 0.17 6.08
N PRO A 54 -4.29 1.51 6.02
CA PRO A 54 -3.58 2.39 6.96
C PRO A 54 -3.84 2.03 8.43
N ALA A 55 -5.07 1.69 8.77
CA ALA A 55 -5.44 1.30 10.13
C ALA A 55 -4.79 -0.01 10.58
N THR A 56 -4.83 -1.06 9.72
CA THR A 56 -4.22 -2.35 10.05
C THR A 56 -2.69 -2.26 10.10
N MET A 57 -2.06 -1.46 9.24
CA MET A 57 -0.62 -1.23 9.27
C MET A 57 -0.19 -0.51 10.56
N GLN A 58 -0.93 0.52 10.97
CA GLN A 58 -0.68 1.22 12.23
C GLN A 58 -0.80 0.27 13.44
N GLN A 59 -1.88 -0.52 13.49
CA GLN A 59 -2.08 -1.49 14.58
C GLN A 59 -1.00 -2.56 14.59
N PHE A 60 -0.59 -3.04 13.41
CA PHE A 60 0.47 -4.03 13.30
C PHE A 60 1.81 -3.48 13.81
N GLY A 61 2.15 -2.24 13.45
CA GLY A 61 3.33 -1.55 13.98
C GLY A 61 3.29 -1.44 15.51
N LEU A 62 2.16 -1.05 16.09
CA LEU A 62 1.99 -0.96 17.55
C LEU A 62 2.22 -2.30 18.25
N ASN A 63 1.75 -3.40 17.67
CA ASN A 63 1.94 -4.74 18.23
C ASN A 63 3.43 -5.16 18.26
N HIS A 64 4.25 -4.60 17.37
CA HIS A 64 5.70 -4.84 17.30
C HIS A 64 6.54 -3.70 17.89
N GLN A 65 5.97 -2.91 18.81
CA GLN A 65 6.67 -1.82 19.51
C GLN A 65 7.13 -0.68 18.59
N PHE A 66 6.40 -0.43 17.50
CA PHE A 66 6.60 0.72 16.63
C PHE A 66 5.43 1.68 16.70
N VAL A 67 5.73 2.97 16.66
CA VAL A 67 4.75 4.05 16.58
C VAL A 67 4.79 4.63 15.17
N LEU A 68 3.64 4.70 14.52
CA LEU A 68 3.49 5.38 13.23
C LEU A 68 3.59 6.89 13.45
N GLU A 69 4.66 7.53 12.94
CA GLU A 69 4.82 8.99 13.01
C GLU A 69 4.11 9.70 11.87
N GLN A 70 4.27 9.17 10.66
CA GLN A 70 3.74 9.78 9.45
C GLN A 70 3.37 8.72 8.42
N HIS A 71 2.46 9.04 7.53
CA HIS A 71 2.21 8.29 6.32
C HIS A 71 2.00 9.23 5.12
N HIS A 72 2.50 8.82 3.96
CA HIS A 72 2.44 9.61 2.73
C HIS A 72 1.82 8.78 1.61
N PRO A 73 0.95 9.37 0.80
CA PRO A 73 0.42 8.70 -0.38
C PRO A 73 1.51 8.54 -1.45
N MET A 74 1.40 7.47 -2.25
CA MET A 74 2.13 7.27 -3.49
C MET A 74 1.18 7.46 -4.68
N PRO A 75 0.87 8.70 -5.07
CA PRO A 75 -0.24 8.95 -5.99
C PRO A 75 -0.02 8.42 -7.41
N PHE A 76 1.24 8.33 -7.87
CA PHE A 76 1.56 7.86 -9.21
C PHE A 76 1.40 6.35 -9.41
N ASP A 77 1.46 5.56 -8.35
CA ASP A 77 1.20 4.11 -8.39
C ASP A 77 -0.20 3.81 -8.95
N ALA A 78 -1.16 4.70 -8.74
CA ALA A 78 -2.52 4.54 -9.23
C ALA A 78 -2.59 4.32 -10.75
N PHE A 79 -1.72 4.97 -11.53
CA PHE A 79 -1.68 4.82 -12.99
C PHE A 79 -1.19 3.43 -13.39
N TYR A 80 -0.06 2.99 -12.84
CA TYR A 80 0.51 1.68 -13.12
C TYR A 80 -0.42 0.56 -12.68
N ILE A 81 -0.91 0.61 -11.45
CA ILE A 81 -1.83 -0.40 -10.90
C ILE A 81 -3.11 -0.46 -11.72
N SER A 82 -3.67 0.68 -12.13
CA SER A 82 -4.88 0.71 -12.96
C SER A 82 -4.65 0.11 -14.35
N MET A 83 -3.52 0.39 -14.99
CA MET A 83 -3.18 -0.23 -16.29
C MET A 83 -3.07 -1.75 -16.17
N MET A 84 -2.39 -2.25 -15.15
CA MET A 84 -2.25 -3.68 -14.92
C MET A 84 -3.59 -4.34 -14.56
N SER A 85 -4.44 -3.66 -13.77
CA SER A 85 -5.77 -4.13 -13.43
C SER A 85 -6.69 -4.23 -14.67
N GLU A 86 -6.58 -3.28 -15.60
CA GLU A 86 -7.30 -3.36 -16.87
C GLU A 86 -6.83 -4.54 -17.75
N ARG A 87 -5.53 -4.86 -17.70
CA ARG A 87 -5.00 -6.08 -18.36
C ARG A 87 -5.60 -7.34 -17.75
N TYR A 88 -5.62 -7.46 -16.41
CA TYR A 88 -6.21 -8.61 -15.72
C TYR A 88 -7.70 -8.76 -15.98
N LYS A 89 -8.40 -7.65 -16.23
CA LYS A 89 -9.80 -7.64 -16.65
C LYS A 89 -10.05 -8.04 -18.10
N GLY A 90 -9.00 -8.20 -18.92
CA GLY A 90 -9.14 -8.45 -20.34
C GLY A 90 -9.67 -7.26 -21.14
N SER A 91 -9.40 -6.03 -20.71
CA SER A 91 -9.85 -4.82 -21.41
C SER A 91 -9.26 -4.72 -22.79
N ALA A 92 -10.06 -4.30 -23.79
CA ALA A 92 -9.59 -4.09 -25.17
C ALA A 92 -8.53 -2.97 -25.28
N PHE A 93 -8.60 -1.96 -24.41
CA PHE A 93 -7.68 -0.81 -24.40
C PHE A 93 -7.15 -0.56 -22.97
N PRO A 94 -6.29 -1.46 -22.44
CA PRO A 94 -5.90 -1.41 -21.03
C PRO A 94 -5.09 -0.16 -20.67
N PHE A 95 -4.26 0.34 -21.61
CA PHE A 95 -3.48 1.55 -21.40
C PHE A 95 -4.39 2.78 -21.24
N LEU A 96 -5.27 3.05 -22.19
CA LEU A 96 -6.14 4.24 -22.18
C LEU A 96 -7.10 4.22 -20.99
N LYS A 97 -7.73 3.07 -20.73
CA LYS A 97 -8.65 2.91 -19.59
C LYS A 97 -7.90 2.99 -18.26
N GLY A 98 -6.71 2.41 -18.18
CA GLY A 98 -5.85 2.46 -17.01
C GLY A 98 -5.40 3.89 -16.70
N MET A 99 -5.00 4.66 -17.70
CA MET A 99 -4.66 6.07 -17.55
C MET A 99 -5.85 6.91 -17.05
N TYR A 100 -7.02 6.72 -17.63
CA TYR A 100 -8.24 7.43 -17.18
C TYR A 100 -8.62 7.08 -15.74
N LYS A 101 -8.67 5.77 -15.42
CA LYS A 101 -9.06 5.32 -14.06
C LYS A 101 -7.97 5.63 -13.03
N GLY A 102 -6.69 5.51 -13.41
CA GLY A 102 -5.56 5.92 -12.60
C GLY A 102 -5.60 7.41 -12.27
N GLY A 103 -5.94 8.25 -13.25
CA GLY A 103 -6.16 9.68 -13.04
C GLY A 103 -7.28 9.96 -12.03
N ARG A 104 -8.40 9.23 -12.10
CA ARG A 104 -9.48 9.34 -11.11
C ARG A 104 -9.05 8.88 -9.71
N ALA A 105 -8.28 7.81 -9.61
CA ALA A 105 -7.73 7.34 -8.34
C ALA A 105 -6.73 8.36 -7.76
N TRP A 106 -5.90 8.94 -8.61
CA TRP A 106 -4.97 10.01 -8.25
C TRP A 106 -5.70 11.25 -7.70
N LEU A 107 -6.74 11.72 -8.39
CA LEU A 107 -7.57 12.84 -7.91
C LEU A 107 -8.26 12.50 -6.58
N ASN A 108 -8.73 11.27 -6.41
CA ASN A 108 -9.32 10.82 -5.15
C ASN A 108 -8.29 10.82 -4.00
N THR A 109 -7.03 10.50 -4.30
CA THR A 109 -5.93 10.58 -3.33
C THR A 109 -5.68 12.01 -2.85
N LEU A 110 -5.75 12.99 -3.75
CA LEU A 110 -5.60 14.40 -3.39
C LEU A 110 -6.74 14.86 -2.45
N ALA A 111 -7.95 14.37 -2.67
CA ALA A 111 -9.10 14.67 -1.82
C ALA A 111 -9.06 13.93 -0.48
N LYS A 112 -8.55 12.69 -0.46
CA LYS A 112 -8.55 11.78 0.70
C LYS A 112 -7.25 10.98 0.76
N LYS A 113 -6.24 11.47 1.48
CA LYS A 113 -4.88 10.88 1.56
C LYS A 113 -4.88 9.38 1.94
N GLY A 114 -5.81 8.93 2.79
CA GLY A 114 -5.94 7.51 3.18
C GLY A 114 -6.48 6.58 2.10
N ARG A 115 -6.81 7.08 0.89
CA ARG A 115 -7.38 6.34 -0.23
C ARG A 115 -6.41 6.14 -1.40
N SER A 116 -5.12 6.45 -1.19
CA SER A 116 -4.07 6.20 -2.19
C SER A 116 -3.88 4.72 -2.47
N SER A 117 -3.52 4.37 -3.71
CA SER A 117 -3.24 3.00 -4.15
C SER A 117 -2.12 2.34 -3.35
N SER A 118 -1.06 3.08 -3.08
CA SER A 118 0.03 2.68 -2.19
C SER A 118 0.32 3.79 -1.18
N VAL A 119 0.85 3.40 -0.03
CA VAL A 119 1.17 4.32 1.08
C VAL A 119 2.56 4.02 1.61
N ILE A 120 3.32 5.07 1.87
CA ILE A 120 4.57 5.04 2.61
C ILE A 120 4.25 5.31 4.08
N TYR A 121 4.72 4.44 4.95
CA TYR A 121 4.58 4.55 6.40
C TYR A 121 5.96 4.80 7.02
N ILE A 122 6.03 5.73 7.95
CA ILE A 122 7.25 6.09 8.69
C ILE A 122 7.03 5.76 10.16
N PHE A 123 7.79 4.77 10.65
CA PHE A 123 7.71 4.28 12.01
C PHE A 123 8.96 4.59 12.81
N ARG A 124 8.79 4.75 14.13
CA ARG A 124 9.87 4.71 15.12
C ARG A 124 9.59 3.69 16.19
N LYS A 125 10.65 3.20 16.84
CA LYS A 125 10.49 2.37 18.04
C LYS A 125 9.73 3.12 19.13
N LYS A 126 8.83 2.42 19.78
CA LYS A 126 8.18 2.91 21.00
C LYS A 126 9.23 2.97 22.12
N ARG A 127 9.36 4.12 22.73
CA ARG A 127 10.21 4.30 23.93
C ARG A 127 9.51 3.75 25.17
#